data_7b20cc3e65fd9f51fc6b5987b271d97b
#
_entry.id   7b20cc3e65fd9f51fc6b5987b271d97b
#
_cell.length_a   1.000
_cell.length_b   1.000
_cell.length_c   1.000
_cell.angle_alpha   90.00
_cell.angle_beta   90.00
_cell.angle_gamma   90.00
#
_symmetry.space_group_name_H-M   'P 1'
#
loop_
_entity.id
_entity.type
_entity.pdbx_description
1 polymer ?
#
loop_
_entity_poly.entity_id
_entity_poly.type
_entity_poly.pdbx_seq_one_letter_code
_entity_poly.pdbx_strand_id
1 'polypeptide(L)' 'MRDDILANQITYYNVLIAKHKQNVEIYLNNPVGMGEHPDVMAAIEAEITSIAQAHEKIEVINHYFLNR' A
#
# COMPACT_ATOMS: atom_id res chain seq x y z
N MET A 1 13.48 -21.46 -8.31
CA MET A 1 13.92 -20.07 -8.50
C MET A 1 12.79 -19.14 -8.95
N ARG A 2 11.99 -19.58 -9.91
CA ARG A 2 10.86 -18.77 -10.41
C ARG A 2 9.89 -18.41 -9.27
N ASP A 3 9.48 -19.40 -8.49
CA ASP A 3 8.51 -19.17 -7.43
C ASP A 3 9.11 -18.34 -6.29
N ASP A 4 10.40 -18.47 -6.05
CA ASP A 4 11.08 -17.66 -5.04
C ASP A 4 11.09 -16.18 -5.44
N ILE A 5 11.30 -15.88 -6.70
CA ILE A 5 11.28 -14.51 -7.20
C ILE A 5 9.88 -13.92 -7.02
N LEU A 6 8.86 -14.67 -7.40
CA LEU A 6 7.48 -14.21 -7.27
C LEU A 6 7.09 -14.02 -5.80
N ALA A 7 7.49 -14.96 -4.94
CA ALA A 7 7.22 -14.85 -3.51
C ALA A 7 7.87 -13.60 -2.91
N ASN A 8 9.11 -13.34 -3.30
CA ASN A 8 9.82 -12.14 -2.84
C ASN A 8 9.17 -10.87 -3.34
N GLN A 9 8.65 -10.88 -4.56
CA GLN A 9 7.93 -9.74 -5.11
C GLN A 9 6.64 -9.47 -4.31
N ILE A 10 5.92 -10.53 -3.95
CA ILE A 10 4.72 -10.39 -3.12
C ILE A 10 5.08 -9.84 -1.75
N THR A 11 6.16 -10.32 -1.14
CA THR A 11 6.64 -9.82 0.15
C THR A 11 6.94 -8.32 0.05
N TYR A 12 7.58 -7.90 -1.01
CA TYR A 12 7.88 -6.48 -1.25
C TYR A 12 6.59 -5.65 -1.27
N TYR A 13 5.57 -6.10 -2.00
CA TYR A 13 4.30 -5.37 -2.05
C TYR A 13 3.59 -5.37 -0.70
N ASN A 14 3.67 -6.46 0.06
CA ASN A 14 3.09 -6.49 1.40
C ASN A 14 3.76 -5.51 2.35
N VAL A 15 5.08 -5.31 2.21
CA VAL A 15 5.80 -4.29 2.98
C VAL A 15 5.31 -2.89 2.60
N LEU A 16 5.11 -2.62 1.32
CA LEU A 16 4.56 -1.34 0.87
C LEU A 16 3.16 -1.09 1.44
N ILE A 17 2.32 -2.12 1.42
CA ILE A 17 0.97 -2.01 1.99
C ILE A 17 1.06 -1.66 3.48
N ALA A 18 1.90 -2.35 4.24
CA ALA A 18 2.06 -2.09 5.66
C ALA A 18 2.54 -0.65 5.92
N LYS A 19 3.50 -0.18 5.12
CA LYS A 19 4.03 1.18 5.23
C LYS A 19 2.93 2.22 5.01
N HIS A 20 2.18 2.08 3.94
CA HIS A 20 1.17 3.07 3.58
C HIS A 20 -0.05 3.00 4.51
N LYS A 21 -0.40 1.81 5.01
CA LYS A 21 -1.42 1.67 6.05
C LYS A 21 -1.01 2.43 7.30
N GLN A 22 0.25 2.32 7.70
CA GLN A 22 0.74 3.02 8.88
C GLN A 22 0.66 4.53 8.66
N ASN A 23 1.00 5.01 7.47
CA ASN A 23 0.90 6.43 7.15
C ASN A 23 -0.55 6.92 7.27
N VAL A 24 -1.52 6.14 6.78
CA VAL A 24 -2.93 6.49 6.94
C VAL A 24 -3.29 6.61 8.41
N GLU A 25 -2.87 5.63 9.23
CA GLU A 25 -3.16 5.67 10.67
C GLU A 25 -2.56 6.90 11.35
N ILE A 26 -1.36 7.31 10.93
CA ILE A 26 -0.74 8.52 11.46
C ILE A 26 -1.61 9.75 11.16
N TYR A 27 -2.07 9.88 9.91
CA TYR A 27 -2.96 10.99 9.56
C TYR A 27 -4.28 10.94 10.33
N LEU A 28 -4.86 9.75 10.47
CA LEU A 28 -6.15 9.60 11.17
C LEU A 28 -6.04 9.95 12.65
N ASN A 29 -4.90 9.64 13.27
CA ASN A 29 -4.71 9.85 14.70
C ASN A 29 -4.13 11.22 15.06
N ASN A 30 -3.72 11.99 14.05
CA ASN A 30 -3.10 13.29 14.29
C ASN A 30 -3.55 14.32 13.26
N PRO A 31 -4.86 14.51 13.06
CA PRO A 31 -5.35 15.46 12.06
C PRO A 31 -5.04 16.91 12.43
N VAL A 32 -4.87 17.20 13.72
CA VAL A 32 -4.60 18.56 14.19
C VAL A 32 -3.25 19.05 13.67
N GLY A 33 -2.28 18.16 13.53
CA GLY A 33 -0.98 18.51 12.99
C GLY A 33 -1.05 18.93 11.53
N MET A 34 -2.16 18.63 10.86
CA MET A 34 -2.39 18.99 9.46
C MET A 34 -3.31 20.20 9.31
N GLY A 35 -3.72 20.79 10.43
CA GLY A 35 -4.77 21.82 10.42
C GLY A 35 -4.44 23.08 9.68
N GLU A 36 -3.15 23.43 9.59
CA GLU A 36 -2.71 24.62 8.84
C GLU A 36 -2.58 24.34 7.35
N HIS A 37 -2.57 23.08 6.98
CA HIS A 37 -2.51 22.62 5.60
C HIS A 37 -3.67 21.67 5.43
N PRO A 38 -4.82 22.20 5.02
CA PRO A 38 -6.10 21.48 5.16
C PRO A 38 -6.25 20.26 4.29
N ASP A 39 -5.23 19.84 3.57
CA ASP A 39 -5.38 18.78 2.60
C ASP A 39 -5.00 17.41 3.16
N VAL A 40 -5.48 17.12 4.38
CA VAL A 40 -5.30 15.79 4.98
C VAL A 40 -5.99 14.72 4.14
N MET A 41 -7.13 15.07 3.51
CA MET A 41 -7.83 14.12 2.65
C MET A 41 -7.02 13.74 1.42
N ALA A 42 -6.33 14.70 0.81
CA ALA A 42 -5.46 14.41 -0.33
C ALA A 42 -4.26 13.56 0.10
N ALA A 43 -3.71 13.81 1.27
CA ALA A 43 -2.61 13.02 1.80
C ALA A 43 -3.04 11.56 2.02
N ILE A 44 -4.21 11.37 2.61
CA ILE A 44 -4.77 10.02 2.82
C ILE A 44 -5.06 9.37 1.47
N GLU A 45 -5.62 10.11 0.52
CA GLU A 45 -5.91 9.60 -0.82
C GLU A 45 -4.64 9.05 -1.49
N ALA A 46 -3.53 9.77 -1.39
CA ALA A 46 -2.27 9.33 -1.96
C ALA A 46 -1.81 8.00 -1.36
N GLU A 47 -1.96 7.85 -0.05
CA GLU A 47 -1.60 6.61 0.63
C GLU A 47 -2.51 5.46 0.21
N ILE A 48 -3.82 5.71 0.12
CA ILE A 48 -4.78 4.70 -0.31
C ILE A 48 -4.48 4.26 -1.74
N THR A 49 -4.13 5.18 -2.62
CA THR A 49 -3.75 4.86 -3.99
C THR A 49 -2.55 3.90 -4.01
N SER A 50 -1.55 4.16 -3.17
CA SER A 50 -0.37 3.30 -3.08
C SER A 50 -0.73 1.90 -2.58
N ILE A 51 -1.63 1.82 -1.59
CA ILE A 51 -2.12 0.52 -1.09
C ILE A 51 -2.84 -0.23 -2.20
N ALA A 52 -3.74 0.45 -2.91
CA ALA A 52 -4.52 -0.16 -3.97
C ALA A 52 -3.63 -0.69 -5.10
N GLN A 53 -2.62 0.06 -5.49
CA GLN A 53 -1.68 -0.37 -6.52
C GLN A 53 -0.90 -1.61 -6.09
N ALA A 54 -0.38 -1.62 -4.86
CA ALA A 54 0.36 -2.78 -4.36
C ALA A 54 -0.55 -4.01 -4.24
N HIS A 55 -1.76 -3.82 -3.75
CA HIS A 55 -2.74 -4.89 -3.65
C HIS A 55 -3.06 -5.47 -5.02
N GLU A 56 -3.31 -4.62 -6.01
CA GLU A 56 -3.60 -5.05 -7.36
C GLU A 56 -2.42 -5.83 -7.96
N LYS A 57 -1.20 -5.40 -7.71
CA LYS A 57 -0.02 -6.10 -8.23
C LYS A 57 0.10 -7.51 -7.66
N ILE A 58 -0.23 -7.69 -6.38
CA ILE A 58 -0.27 -9.02 -5.77
C ILE A 58 -1.34 -9.88 -6.47
N GLU A 59 -2.52 -9.31 -6.72
CA GLU A 59 -3.59 -10.02 -7.42
C GLU A 59 -3.14 -10.45 -8.82
N VAL A 60 -2.43 -9.57 -9.53
CA VAL A 60 -1.90 -9.87 -10.87
C VAL A 60 -0.93 -11.06 -10.80
N ILE A 61 -0.02 -11.06 -9.83
CA ILE A 61 0.93 -12.15 -9.69
C ILE A 61 0.20 -13.46 -9.41
N ASN A 62 -0.74 -13.43 -8.47
CA ASN A 62 -1.48 -14.65 -8.13
C ASN A 62 -2.29 -15.17 -9.30
N HIS A 63 -2.98 -14.29 -10.01
CA HIS A 63 -3.87 -14.70 -11.09
C HIS A 63 -3.11 -15.18 -12.34
N TYR A 64 -2.09 -14.42 -12.76
CA TYR A 64 -1.45 -14.66 -14.05
C TYR A 64 -0.21 -15.53 -13.96
N PHE A 65 0.45 -15.59 -12.81
CA PHE A 65 1.75 -16.25 -12.72
C PHE A 65 1.77 -17.40 -11.72
N LEU A 66 0.87 -17.43 -10.75
CA LEU A 66 0.81 -18.50 -9.75
C LEU A 66 -0.50 -19.29 -9.81
N ASN A 67 -1.47 -18.85 -10.58
CA ASN A 67 -2.76 -19.52 -10.74
C ASN A 67 -3.50 -19.75 -9.42
N ARG A 68 -3.53 -18.74 -8.59
CA ARG A 68 -4.20 -18.80 -7.29
C ARG A 68 -5.49 -17.99 -7.25
#